data_cb0d59c1c21a8f1cc2dd0fa79a795aae
#
_entry.id   cb0d59c1c21a8f1cc2dd0fa79a795aae
#
_cell.length_a   1.000
_cell.length_b   1.000
_cell.length_c   1.000
_cell.angle_alpha   90.00
_cell.angle_beta   90.00
_cell.angle_gamma   90.00
#
_symmetry.space_group_name_H-M   'P 1'
#
loop_
_entity.id
_entity.type
_entity.pdbx_description
1 polymer ?
#
loop_
_entity_poly.entity_id
_entity_poly.type
_entity_poly.pdbx_seq_one_letter_code
_entity_poly.pdbx_strand_id
1 'polypeptide(L)'
;MLNQKVIILMAAFNGEQFIGQQITSSLQQSIQPNKVFINIDQSSDDTLQIVSSLSKKYANIQVLNSNKRFGSAAANFIHLLVNTDLSSTDYIALSDQDDIWKEDKLEKAIQKLEQGYDGYSSNVEAFWEDGRKQVLVKNQPQQKFDHLFESAGPGCTFVLSKKLAVKLQQFLKNGYFNQLHNYHDWLIYAFARSHNLKWYIDSYPSVEYRQHNTNVFGANVGIKAFISRTKRVLSGEGIDFAIRLMKELKVQDSFIQSLFPVSRLNLLRLAFRAKQCRRRVRDQIYFFFACILLAIIFPKKLRAI
;
A
#
# COMPACT_ATOMS: atom_id res chain seq x y z
N MET A 1 -22.96 0.31 20.47
CA MET A 1 -22.14 0.27 19.25
C MET A 1 -22.48 -1.03 18.53
N LEU A 2 -22.85 -0.97 17.25
CA LEU A 2 -23.09 -2.16 16.44
C LEU A 2 -21.78 -3.00 16.45
N ASN A 3 -21.94 -4.32 16.54
CA ASN A 3 -20.81 -5.27 16.59
C ASN A 3 -20.11 -5.28 15.22
N GLN A 4 -19.19 -4.35 15.00
CA GLN A 4 -18.47 -4.14 13.74
C GLN A 4 -17.53 -5.32 13.48
N LYS A 5 -17.68 -5.97 12.34
CA LYS A 5 -16.88 -7.13 11.98
C LYS A 5 -15.63 -6.69 11.19
N VAL A 6 -14.48 -6.79 11.83
CA VAL A 6 -13.18 -6.43 11.24
C VAL A 6 -12.35 -7.67 11.01
N ILE A 7 -11.77 -7.79 9.83
CA ILE A 7 -10.72 -8.77 9.55
C ILE A 7 -9.40 -8.07 9.28
N ILE A 8 -8.31 -8.71 9.67
CA ILE A 8 -6.94 -8.26 9.36
C ILE A 8 -6.33 -9.25 8.36
N LEU A 9 -5.72 -8.73 7.31
CA LEU A 9 -4.93 -9.49 6.35
C LEU A 9 -3.46 -9.15 6.59
N MET A 10 -2.67 -10.12 7.04
CA MET A 10 -1.26 -9.96 7.35
C MET A 10 -0.41 -10.76 6.37
N ALA A 11 0.52 -10.09 5.69
CA ALA A 11 1.51 -10.72 4.82
C ALA A 11 2.82 -10.91 5.59
N ALA A 12 3.36 -12.14 5.59
CA ALA A 12 4.57 -12.47 6.33
C ALA A 12 5.62 -13.17 5.44
N PHE A 13 6.90 -12.84 5.66
CA PHE A 13 8.08 -13.46 5.06
C PHE A 13 9.31 -13.18 5.91
N ASN A 14 9.99 -14.20 6.43
CA ASN A 14 11.17 -14.08 7.29
C ASN A 14 10.99 -13.02 8.39
N GLY A 15 9.93 -13.17 9.19
CA GLY A 15 9.49 -12.18 10.18
C GLY A 15 9.68 -12.62 11.62
N GLU A 16 10.46 -13.66 11.91
CA GLU A 16 10.61 -14.25 13.26
C GLU A 16 10.86 -13.20 14.35
N GLN A 17 11.65 -12.17 14.02
CA GLN A 17 12.07 -11.15 14.97
C GLN A 17 10.92 -10.25 15.45
N PHE A 18 9.92 -9.96 14.60
CA PHE A 18 8.93 -8.91 14.88
C PHE A 18 7.49 -9.38 14.86
N ILE A 19 7.19 -10.49 14.15
CA ILE A 19 5.82 -10.92 13.89
C ILE A 19 5.00 -11.18 15.15
N GLY A 20 5.62 -11.67 16.21
CA GLY A 20 4.95 -11.88 17.50
C GLY A 20 4.43 -10.58 18.11
N GLN A 21 5.22 -9.51 18.06
CA GLN A 21 4.84 -8.19 18.56
C GLN A 21 3.75 -7.56 17.69
N GLN A 22 3.87 -7.68 16.36
CA GLN A 22 2.88 -7.18 15.43
C GLN A 22 1.52 -7.87 15.61
N ILE A 23 1.49 -9.20 15.72
CA ILE A 23 0.24 -9.94 15.99
C ILE A 23 -0.38 -9.48 17.31
N THR A 24 0.43 -9.36 18.36
CA THR A 24 -0.07 -8.92 19.67
C THR A 24 -0.69 -7.53 19.62
N SER A 25 -0.04 -6.55 19.00
CA SER A 25 -0.59 -5.19 18.86
C SER A 25 -1.86 -5.15 17.99
N SER A 26 -1.95 -6.04 17.00
CA SER A 26 -3.15 -6.20 16.16
C SER A 26 -4.34 -6.79 16.93
N LEU A 27 -4.09 -7.64 17.93
CA LEU A 27 -5.14 -8.22 18.77
C LEU A 27 -5.55 -7.30 19.93
N GLN A 28 -4.68 -6.39 20.34
CA GLN A 28 -4.92 -5.44 21.45
C GLN A 28 -5.57 -4.13 20.99
N GLN A 29 -6.42 -4.18 19.97
CA GLN A 29 -7.13 -3.00 19.49
C GLN A 29 -8.36 -2.70 20.35
N SER A 30 -8.73 -1.40 20.49
CA SER A 30 -9.97 -0.97 21.14
C SER A 30 -11.21 -1.55 20.46
N ILE A 31 -11.18 -1.69 19.13
CA ILE A 31 -12.11 -2.52 18.35
C ILE A 31 -11.37 -3.79 17.95
N GLN A 32 -11.66 -4.89 18.63
CA GLN A 32 -10.96 -6.14 18.40
C GLN A 32 -11.31 -6.77 17.05
N PRO A 33 -10.32 -7.31 16.32
CA PRO A 33 -10.58 -7.99 15.06
C PRO A 33 -11.30 -9.33 15.29
N ASN A 34 -12.29 -9.63 14.45
CA ASN A 34 -12.99 -10.90 14.47
C ASN A 34 -12.09 -12.04 13.97
N LYS A 35 -11.25 -11.76 12.97
CA LYS A 35 -10.28 -12.70 12.42
C LYS A 35 -9.00 -11.98 11.97
N VAL A 36 -7.89 -12.68 12.09
CA VAL A 36 -6.58 -12.29 11.55
C VAL A 36 -6.12 -13.40 10.61
N PHE A 37 -6.16 -13.14 9.32
CA PHE A 37 -5.64 -14.05 8.30
C PHE A 37 -4.17 -13.73 8.06
N ILE A 38 -3.30 -14.69 8.29
CA ILE A 38 -1.86 -14.54 8.11
C ILE A 38 -1.43 -15.48 6.98
N ASN A 39 -0.94 -14.92 5.88
CA ASN A 39 -0.32 -15.72 4.83
C ASN A 39 1.19 -15.59 4.92
N ILE A 40 1.85 -16.74 5.10
CA ILE A 40 3.30 -16.83 5.24
C ILE A 40 3.89 -17.25 3.90
N ASP A 41 4.67 -16.36 3.26
CA ASP A 41 5.50 -16.70 2.11
C ASP A 41 6.59 -17.69 2.55
N GLN A 42 7.16 -18.47 1.64
CA GLN A 42 8.18 -19.46 1.94
C GLN A 42 9.35 -18.84 2.73
N SER A 43 9.28 -18.96 4.04
CA SER A 43 10.25 -18.42 5.00
C SER A 43 11.28 -19.48 5.38
N SER A 44 12.50 -19.04 5.69
CA SER A 44 13.63 -19.89 6.11
C SER A 44 13.96 -19.78 7.61
N ASP A 45 13.20 -18.95 8.33
CA ASP A 45 13.33 -18.67 9.75
C ASP A 45 12.15 -19.27 10.57
N ASP A 46 12.05 -18.96 11.84
CA ASP A 46 11.03 -19.49 12.75
C ASP A 46 9.65 -18.78 12.63
N THR A 47 9.42 -18.00 11.58
CA THR A 47 8.14 -17.31 11.35
C THR A 47 6.93 -18.24 11.46
N LEU A 48 6.97 -19.41 10.80
CA LEU A 48 5.88 -20.38 10.79
C LEU A 48 5.61 -20.96 12.18
N GLN A 49 6.67 -21.30 12.93
CA GLN A 49 6.56 -21.86 14.29
C GLN A 49 5.93 -20.85 15.25
N ILE A 50 6.36 -19.58 15.18
CA ILE A 50 5.83 -18.49 16.02
C ILE A 50 4.35 -18.27 15.72
N VAL A 51 3.98 -18.13 14.44
CA VAL A 51 2.57 -17.91 14.05
C VAL A 51 1.70 -19.11 14.40
N SER A 52 2.19 -20.33 14.20
CA SER A 52 1.46 -21.56 14.56
C SER A 52 1.24 -21.68 16.08
N SER A 53 2.20 -21.26 16.88
CA SER A 53 2.05 -21.22 18.34
C SER A 53 0.98 -20.20 18.76
N LEU A 54 1.01 -19.00 18.16
CA LEU A 54 0.02 -17.94 18.45
C LEU A 54 -1.38 -18.33 17.96
N SER A 55 -1.52 -19.02 16.84
CA SER A 55 -2.83 -19.49 16.35
C SER A 55 -3.47 -20.56 17.25
N LYS A 56 -2.68 -21.34 17.98
CA LYS A 56 -3.18 -22.25 19.02
C LYS A 56 -3.68 -21.51 20.26
N LYS A 57 -3.07 -20.35 20.56
CA LYS A 57 -3.42 -19.52 21.73
C LYS A 57 -4.63 -18.62 21.45
N TYR A 58 -4.76 -18.10 20.22
CA TYR A 58 -5.78 -17.14 19.83
C TYR A 58 -6.65 -17.71 18.70
N ALA A 59 -7.87 -18.09 19.03
CA ALA A 59 -8.80 -18.78 18.12
C ALA A 59 -9.22 -17.94 16.89
N ASN A 60 -9.03 -16.63 16.94
CA ASN A 60 -9.29 -15.71 15.83
C ASN A 60 -8.14 -15.58 14.83
N ILE A 61 -7.00 -16.24 15.04
CA ILE A 61 -5.89 -16.28 14.07
C ILE A 61 -6.08 -17.48 13.14
N GLN A 62 -6.07 -17.21 11.85
CA GLN A 62 -6.10 -18.22 10.81
C GLN A 62 -4.86 -18.13 9.92
N VAL A 63 -4.06 -19.18 9.93
CA VAL A 63 -2.85 -19.28 9.10
C VAL A 63 -3.24 -19.83 7.73
N LEU A 64 -2.92 -19.08 6.68
CA LEU A 64 -3.05 -19.51 5.30
C LEU A 64 -1.65 -19.96 4.81
N ASN A 65 -1.36 -21.25 4.96
CA ASN A 65 -0.10 -21.79 4.46
C ASN A 65 -0.29 -22.29 3.02
N SER A 66 0.12 -21.47 2.07
CA SER A 66 -0.03 -21.80 0.65
C SER A 66 1.11 -22.67 0.09
N ASN A 67 2.18 -22.92 0.85
CA ASN A 67 3.44 -23.54 0.40
C ASN A 67 3.98 -22.95 -0.93
N LYS A 68 3.56 -21.73 -1.27
CA LYS A 68 3.94 -21.01 -2.49
C LYS A 68 4.92 -19.90 -2.15
N ARG A 69 5.86 -19.68 -3.05
CA ARG A 69 6.72 -18.51 -3.01
C ARG A 69 6.07 -17.38 -3.79
N PHE A 70 5.67 -16.32 -3.10
CA PHE A 70 5.09 -15.13 -3.72
C PHE A 70 6.17 -14.16 -4.20
N GLY A 71 7.29 -14.11 -3.51
CA GLY A 71 8.47 -13.32 -3.89
C GLY A 71 8.34 -11.82 -3.64
N SER A 72 7.20 -11.34 -3.16
CA SER A 72 7.01 -9.95 -2.73
C SER A 72 5.83 -9.80 -1.77
N ALA A 73 5.89 -8.82 -0.87
CA ALA A 73 4.78 -8.47 0.01
C ALA A 73 3.51 -8.14 -0.79
N ALA A 74 3.65 -7.43 -1.90
CA ALA A 74 2.50 -7.07 -2.74
C ALA A 74 1.78 -8.29 -3.32
N ALA A 75 2.51 -9.29 -3.84
CA ALA A 75 1.92 -10.52 -4.34
C ALA A 75 1.23 -11.32 -3.22
N ASN A 76 1.81 -11.32 -2.01
CA ASN A 76 1.25 -11.94 -0.83
C ASN A 76 -0.07 -11.25 -0.40
N PHE A 77 -0.11 -9.92 -0.34
CA PHE A 77 -1.35 -9.16 -0.06
C PHE A 77 -2.43 -9.38 -1.12
N ILE A 78 -2.07 -9.43 -2.39
CA ILE A 78 -3.01 -9.73 -3.46
C ILE A 78 -3.59 -11.13 -3.29
N HIS A 79 -2.77 -12.12 -2.95
CA HIS A 79 -3.23 -13.48 -2.65
C HIS A 79 -4.23 -13.49 -1.49
N LEU A 80 -3.94 -12.80 -0.39
CA LEU A 80 -4.85 -12.64 0.74
C LEU A 80 -6.18 -12.01 0.32
N LEU A 81 -6.14 -10.89 -0.39
CA LEU A 81 -7.35 -10.18 -0.85
C LEU A 81 -8.21 -11.05 -1.78
N VAL A 82 -7.59 -11.82 -2.67
CA VAL A 82 -8.31 -12.66 -3.64
C VAL A 82 -8.95 -13.88 -2.97
N ASN A 83 -8.30 -14.50 -1.99
CA ASN A 83 -8.69 -15.80 -1.45
C ASN A 83 -9.42 -15.74 -0.10
N THR A 84 -9.50 -14.56 0.54
CA THR A 84 -10.26 -14.41 1.78
C THR A 84 -11.74 -14.24 1.50
N ASP A 85 -12.59 -14.95 2.25
CA ASP A 85 -14.02 -14.71 2.24
C ASP A 85 -14.37 -13.40 2.95
N LEU A 86 -14.95 -12.47 2.20
CA LEU A 86 -15.36 -11.15 2.66
C LEU A 86 -16.87 -11.07 2.99
N SER A 87 -17.62 -12.14 2.90
CA SER A 87 -19.09 -12.14 3.04
C SER A 87 -19.55 -11.63 4.41
N SER A 88 -18.86 -12.05 5.47
CA SER A 88 -19.22 -11.79 6.87
C SER A 88 -18.41 -10.68 7.54
N THR A 89 -17.75 -9.79 6.78
CA THR A 89 -16.97 -8.67 7.34
C THR A 89 -17.52 -7.32 6.92
N ASP A 90 -17.27 -6.29 7.72
CA ASP A 90 -17.62 -4.90 7.42
C ASP A 90 -16.38 -4.09 7.00
N TYR A 91 -15.22 -4.40 7.59
CA TYR A 91 -13.95 -3.71 7.36
C TYR A 91 -12.78 -4.67 7.23
N ILE A 92 -11.83 -4.31 6.39
CA ILE A 92 -10.62 -5.09 6.11
C ILE A 92 -9.41 -4.21 6.36
N ALA A 93 -8.53 -4.60 7.30
CA ALA A 93 -7.28 -3.92 7.57
C ALA A 93 -6.09 -4.71 6.99
N LEU A 94 -5.10 -4.01 6.42
CA LEU A 94 -3.86 -4.60 5.98
C LEU A 94 -2.78 -4.43 7.04
N SER A 95 -1.94 -5.45 7.22
CA SER A 95 -0.86 -5.46 8.19
C SER A 95 0.42 -6.03 7.59
N ASP A 96 1.51 -5.28 7.65
CA ASP A 96 2.85 -5.84 7.50
C ASP A 96 3.21 -6.63 8.76
N GLN A 97 4.31 -7.39 8.76
CA GLN A 97 4.69 -8.31 9.84
C GLN A 97 5.53 -7.67 10.96
N ASP A 98 6.00 -6.45 10.78
CA ASP A 98 7.17 -5.88 11.47
C ASP A 98 6.90 -4.54 12.17
N ASP A 99 5.66 -4.05 12.14
CA ASP A 99 5.23 -2.81 12.76
C ASP A 99 4.63 -3.02 14.16
N ILE A 100 4.18 -1.92 14.79
CA ILE A 100 3.36 -1.93 15.99
C ILE A 100 2.14 -1.03 15.77
N TRP A 101 0.95 -1.57 15.92
CA TRP A 101 -0.27 -0.78 15.80
C TRP A 101 -0.59 -0.07 17.11
N LYS A 102 -0.99 1.21 17.04
CA LYS A 102 -1.58 1.90 18.18
C LYS A 102 -2.95 1.31 18.48
N GLU A 103 -3.31 1.24 19.75
CA GLU A 103 -4.53 0.59 20.26
C GLU A 103 -5.81 1.10 19.59
N ASP A 104 -5.86 2.38 19.23
CA ASP A 104 -7.01 3.06 18.64
C ASP A 104 -7.00 3.12 17.09
N LYS A 105 -6.07 2.39 16.44
CA LYS A 105 -5.93 2.45 14.96
C LYS A 105 -7.21 2.04 14.24
N LEU A 106 -7.80 0.90 14.61
CA LEU A 106 -9.02 0.41 13.95
C LEU A 106 -10.21 1.32 14.24
N GLU A 107 -10.36 1.77 15.47
CA GLU A 107 -11.43 2.67 15.88
C GLU A 107 -11.41 3.98 15.06
N LYS A 108 -10.26 4.66 14.99
CA LYS A 108 -10.11 5.90 14.21
C LYS A 108 -10.40 5.70 12.72
N ALA A 109 -9.92 4.59 12.15
CA ALA A 109 -10.17 4.27 10.76
C ALA A 109 -11.67 4.04 10.51
N ILE A 110 -12.33 3.25 11.34
CA ILE A 110 -13.75 2.91 11.20
C ILE A 110 -14.62 4.16 11.36
N GLN A 111 -14.34 5.03 12.33
CA GLN A 111 -15.03 6.31 12.48
C GLN A 111 -15.02 7.15 11.19
N LYS A 112 -13.93 7.12 10.41
CA LYS A 112 -13.86 7.80 9.11
C LYS A 112 -14.65 7.07 8.02
N LEU A 113 -14.57 5.76 7.99
CA LEU A 113 -15.32 4.96 7.03
C LEU A 113 -16.84 5.10 7.22
N GLU A 114 -17.31 5.20 8.47
CA GLU A 114 -18.72 5.48 8.81
C GLU A 114 -19.18 6.89 8.37
N GLN A 115 -18.25 7.85 8.22
CA GLN A 115 -18.52 9.17 7.64
C GLN A 115 -18.68 9.15 6.11
N GLY A 116 -18.68 7.95 5.49
CA GLY A 116 -18.91 7.76 4.06
C GLY A 116 -17.64 7.71 3.22
N TYR A 117 -16.47 7.47 3.84
CA TYR A 117 -15.27 7.08 3.12
C TYR A 117 -15.27 5.56 2.86
N ASP A 118 -14.63 5.15 1.76
CA ASP A 118 -14.51 3.74 1.38
C ASP A 118 -13.14 3.16 1.73
N GLY A 119 -12.11 4.00 1.79
CA GLY A 119 -10.75 3.64 2.17
C GLY A 119 -10.14 4.64 3.15
N TYR A 120 -9.27 4.14 4.01
CA TYR A 120 -8.54 4.90 5.01
C TYR A 120 -7.05 4.56 4.95
N SER A 121 -6.22 5.56 5.15
CA SER A 121 -4.80 5.45 5.46
C SER A 121 -4.39 6.56 6.42
N SER A 122 -3.18 6.50 6.96
CA SER A 122 -2.72 7.50 7.92
C SER A 122 -1.25 7.85 7.77
N ASN A 123 -0.83 8.90 8.48
CA ASN A 123 0.57 9.11 8.81
C ASN A 123 1.10 7.90 9.60
N VAL A 124 2.42 7.73 9.66
CA VAL A 124 3.09 6.75 10.49
C VAL A 124 4.18 7.40 11.31
N GLU A 125 4.49 6.84 12.46
CA GLU A 125 5.64 7.23 13.28
C GLU A 125 6.78 6.24 13.03
N ALA A 126 7.72 6.57 12.17
CA ALA A 126 8.91 5.77 11.94
C ALA A 126 9.77 5.76 13.23
N PHE A 127 10.25 4.58 13.63
CA PHE A 127 11.15 4.42 14.76
C PHE A 127 12.31 3.46 14.44
N TRP A 128 13.46 3.73 15.03
CA TRP A 128 14.70 2.99 14.85
C TRP A 128 15.15 2.35 16.16
N GLU A 129 16.02 1.35 16.06
CA GLU A 129 16.60 0.65 17.23
C GLU A 129 17.41 1.61 18.13
N ASP A 130 17.95 2.68 17.59
CA ASP A 130 18.67 3.70 18.35
C ASP A 130 17.78 4.71 19.10
N GLY A 131 16.46 4.45 19.13
CA GLY A 131 15.48 5.26 19.84
C GLY A 131 14.98 6.49 19.09
N ARG A 132 15.50 6.80 17.90
CA ARG A 132 14.97 7.90 17.08
C ARG A 132 13.54 7.61 16.64
N LYS A 133 12.71 8.67 16.63
CA LYS A 133 11.34 8.64 16.10
C LYS A 133 11.12 9.81 15.15
N GLN A 134 10.35 9.59 14.10
CA GLN A 134 9.99 10.61 13.13
C GLN A 134 8.60 10.36 12.52
N VAL A 135 7.72 11.35 12.57
CA VAL A 135 6.44 11.26 11.87
C VAL A 135 6.65 11.42 10.35
N LEU A 136 6.23 10.42 9.60
CA LEU A 136 6.18 10.47 8.15
C LEU A 136 4.80 10.97 7.70
N VAL A 137 4.74 12.24 7.33
CA VAL A 137 3.51 12.91 6.92
C VAL A 137 3.09 12.48 5.53
N LYS A 138 1.87 11.96 5.39
CA LYS A 138 1.24 11.47 4.15
C LYS A 138 -0.08 12.17 3.82
N ASN A 139 -0.68 12.86 4.79
CA ASN A 139 -2.00 13.48 4.72
C ASN A 139 -2.05 14.84 3.99
N GLN A 140 -1.14 15.08 3.04
CA GLN A 140 -1.28 16.25 2.18
C GLN A 140 -2.57 16.17 1.36
N PRO A 141 -3.19 17.32 0.99
CA PRO A 141 -4.42 17.35 0.22
C PRO A 141 -4.33 16.54 -1.08
N GLN A 142 -5.31 15.68 -1.30
CA GLN A 142 -5.39 14.86 -2.51
C GLN A 142 -5.49 15.73 -3.75
N GLN A 143 -4.83 15.30 -4.83
CA GLN A 143 -4.81 15.98 -6.11
C GLN A 143 -5.61 15.19 -7.15
N LYS A 144 -5.90 15.81 -8.29
CA LYS A 144 -6.73 15.18 -9.33
C LYS A 144 -6.21 13.81 -9.76
N PHE A 145 -4.91 13.69 -9.97
CA PHE A 145 -4.25 12.50 -10.52
C PHE A 145 -3.23 11.87 -9.57
N ASP A 146 -3.15 12.28 -8.30
CA ASP A 146 -2.13 11.78 -7.37
C ASP A 146 -2.15 10.25 -7.25
N HIS A 147 -3.34 9.67 -7.22
CA HIS A 147 -3.55 8.22 -7.12
C HIS A 147 -2.93 7.43 -8.29
N LEU A 148 -2.73 8.06 -9.45
CA LEU A 148 -2.07 7.42 -10.60
C LEU A 148 -0.54 7.47 -10.51
N PHE A 149 0.04 8.26 -9.59
CA PHE A 149 1.49 8.50 -9.51
C PHE A 149 2.07 8.30 -8.11
N GLU A 150 1.26 8.09 -7.08
CA GLU A 150 1.71 7.78 -5.71
C GLU A 150 0.63 7.04 -4.91
N SER A 151 1.07 6.31 -3.86
CA SER A 151 0.17 5.69 -2.89
C SER A 151 -0.37 6.70 -1.87
N ALA A 152 -1.49 6.37 -1.22
CA ALA A 152 -2.05 7.13 -0.10
C ALA A 152 -1.18 7.10 1.17
N GLY A 153 -0.16 6.28 1.21
CA GLY A 153 0.73 6.05 2.34
C GLY A 153 1.16 4.59 2.43
N PRO A 154 1.83 4.15 3.50
CA PRO A 154 2.19 2.76 3.69
C PRO A 154 0.96 1.84 3.79
N GLY A 155 1.02 0.68 3.12
CA GLY A 155 -0.07 -0.29 3.07
C GLY A 155 -0.51 -0.79 4.44
N CYS A 156 0.40 -0.90 5.40
CA CYS A 156 0.12 -1.30 6.78
C CYS A 156 -0.85 -0.36 7.52
N THR A 157 -1.09 0.85 6.99
CA THR A 157 -2.09 1.78 7.55
C THR A 157 -3.49 1.58 6.99
N PHE A 158 -3.63 0.82 5.90
CA PHE A 158 -4.88 0.74 5.14
C PHE A 158 -5.98 -0.01 5.88
N VAL A 159 -7.16 0.64 5.90
CA VAL A 159 -8.42 0.00 6.30
C VAL A 159 -9.45 0.30 5.21
N LEU A 160 -10.10 -0.75 4.72
CA LEU A 160 -11.03 -0.72 3.60
C LEU A 160 -12.44 -1.03 4.09
N SER A 161 -13.44 -0.33 3.56
CA SER A 161 -14.83 -0.75 3.71
C SER A 161 -15.09 -2.05 2.94
N LYS A 162 -16.06 -2.84 3.34
CA LYS A 162 -16.52 -4.02 2.60
C LYS A 162 -16.80 -3.68 1.12
N LYS A 163 -17.43 -2.55 0.87
CA LYS A 163 -17.77 -2.09 -0.49
C LYS A 163 -16.53 -1.96 -1.38
N LEU A 164 -15.46 -1.31 -0.88
CA LEU A 164 -14.21 -1.19 -1.62
C LEU A 164 -13.53 -2.55 -1.77
N ALA A 165 -13.43 -3.32 -0.69
CA ALA A 165 -12.72 -4.60 -0.69
C ALA A 165 -13.35 -5.63 -1.63
N VAL A 166 -14.68 -5.73 -1.67
CA VAL A 166 -15.39 -6.65 -2.59
C VAL A 166 -15.16 -6.25 -4.05
N LYS A 167 -15.29 -4.95 -4.37
CA LYS A 167 -15.01 -4.46 -5.75
C LYS A 167 -13.56 -4.71 -6.16
N LEU A 168 -12.62 -4.45 -5.27
CA LEU A 168 -11.20 -4.71 -5.50
C LEU A 168 -10.93 -6.21 -5.68
N GLN A 169 -11.51 -7.06 -4.84
CA GLN A 169 -11.38 -8.52 -4.96
C GLN A 169 -11.89 -9.02 -6.32
N GLN A 170 -13.04 -8.53 -6.78
CA GLN A 170 -13.59 -8.87 -8.11
C GLN A 170 -12.65 -8.44 -9.23
N PHE A 171 -12.11 -7.22 -9.14
CA PHE A 171 -11.13 -6.72 -10.10
C PHE A 171 -9.87 -7.61 -10.13
N LEU A 172 -9.34 -7.96 -8.96
CA LEU A 172 -8.14 -8.80 -8.83
C LEU A 172 -8.37 -10.22 -9.35
N LYS A 173 -9.54 -10.82 -9.15
CA LYS A 173 -9.89 -12.16 -9.65
C LYS A 173 -9.94 -12.24 -11.19
N ASN A 174 -10.17 -11.13 -11.88
CA ASN A 174 -10.16 -11.08 -13.34
C ASN A 174 -8.75 -11.15 -13.98
N GLY A 175 -7.71 -11.28 -13.18
CA GLY A 175 -6.36 -11.62 -13.63
C GLY A 175 -5.52 -10.50 -14.26
N TYR A 176 -6.05 -9.27 -14.32
CA TYR A 176 -5.36 -8.13 -14.96
C TYR A 176 -4.09 -7.65 -14.24
N PHE A 177 -3.83 -8.11 -13.02
CA PHE A 177 -2.77 -7.57 -12.16
C PHE A 177 -1.42 -8.32 -12.22
N ASN A 178 -1.26 -9.35 -13.06
CA ASN A 178 -0.01 -10.12 -13.16
C ASN A 178 1.24 -9.27 -13.46
N GLN A 179 1.06 -8.01 -13.88
CA GLN A 179 2.14 -7.05 -14.14
C GLN A 179 2.26 -5.94 -13.07
N LEU A 180 1.41 -5.92 -12.03
CA LEU A 180 1.32 -4.87 -11.02
C LEU A 180 1.75 -5.33 -9.61
N HIS A 181 2.53 -6.42 -9.51
CA HIS A 181 2.87 -7.09 -8.25
C HIS A 181 3.77 -6.32 -7.28
N ASN A 182 4.27 -5.13 -7.66
CA ASN A 182 5.32 -4.49 -6.88
C ASN A 182 4.79 -3.50 -5.83
N TYR A 183 3.55 -2.98 -5.98
CA TYR A 183 3.03 -1.88 -5.17
C TYR A 183 1.54 -2.06 -4.89
N HIS A 184 1.20 -2.94 -3.95
CA HIS A 184 -0.20 -3.23 -3.59
C HIS A 184 -0.92 -2.00 -3.04
N ASP A 185 -0.24 -1.20 -2.23
CA ASP A 185 -0.74 0.02 -1.64
C ASP A 185 -1.11 1.07 -2.71
N TRP A 186 -0.24 1.25 -3.70
CA TRP A 186 -0.53 2.15 -4.80
C TRP A 186 -1.68 1.64 -5.67
N LEU A 187 -1.72 0.35 -5.99
CA LEU A 187 -2.81 -0.27 -6.74
C LEU A 187 -4.16 -0.10 -6.05
N ILE A 188 -4.25 -0.36 -4.73
CA ILE A 188 -5.49 -0.25 -3.96
C ILE A 188 -6.00 1.19 -3.95
N TYR A 189 -5.12 2.15 -3.70
CA TYR A 189 -5.48 3.57 -3.71
C TYR A 189 -5.93 4.05 -5.09
N ALA A 190 -5.17 3.68 -6.13
CA ALA A 190 -5.51 4.03 -7.50
C ALA A 190 -6.84 3.40 -7.93
N PHE A 191 -7.08 2.14 -7.60
CA PHE A 191 -8.36 1.48 -7.84
C PHE A 191 -9.52 2.23 -7.20
N ALA A 192 -9.41 2.54 -5.91
CA ALA A 192 -10.47 3.25 -5.19
C ALA A 192 -10.81 4.59 -5.86
N ARG A 193 -9.79 5.42 -6.11
CA ARG A 193 -9.96 6.75 -6.69
C ARG A 193 -10.48 6.73 -8.13
N SER A 194 -10.00 5.79 -8.95
CA SER A 194 -10.46 5.63 -10.35
C SER A 194 -11.91 5.12 -10.44
N HIS A 195 -12.43 4.50 -9.39
CA HIS A 195 -13.82 4.04 -9.31
C HIS A 195 -14.72 4.97 -8.48
N ASN A 196 -14.30 6.23 -8.28
CA ASN A 196 -15.04 7.25 -7.53
C ASN A 196 -15.36 6.84 -6.07
N LEU A 197 -14.52 6.00 -5.48
CA LEU A 197 -14.58 5.64 -4.08
C LEU A 197 -13.78 6.66 -3.26
N LYS A 198 -14.34 7.09 -2.13
CA LYS A 198 -13.75 8.14 -1.30
C LYS A 198 -12.66 7.58 -0.41
N TRP A 199 -11.51 8.27 -0.38
CA TRP A 199 -10.37 7.88 0.46
C TRP A 199 -10.04 8.97 1.46
N TYR A 200 -9.82 8.61 2.72
CA TYR A 200 -9.35 9.51 3.77
C TYR A 200 -7.90 9.22 4.13
N ILE A 201 -7.07 10.25 4.20
CA ILE A 201 -5.67 10.16 4.63
C ILE A 201 -5.55 10.94 5.94
N ASP A 202 -5.40 10.23 7.05
CA ASP A 202 -5.40 10.81 8.38
C ASP A 202 -4.05 11.42 8.76
N SER A 203 -4.08 12.52 9.51
CA SER A 203 -2.90 13.13 10.13
C SER A 203 -2.40 12.35 11.36
N TYR A 204 -3.25 11.51 11.96
CA TYR A 204 -2.89 10.70 13.11
C TYR A 204 -1.94 9.57 12.70
N PRO A 205 -0.75 9.44 13.36
CA PRO A 205 0.16 8.33 13.05
C PRO A 205 -0.33 7.06 13.77
N SER A 206 -1.18 6.27 13.11
CA SER A 206 -1.85 5.11 13.70
C SER A 206 -0.96 3.87 13.86
N VAL A 207 0.24 3.91 13.27
CA VAL A 207 1.21 2.80 13.24
C VAL A 207 2.59 3.33 13.65
N GLU A 208 3.24 2.66 14.58
CA GLU A 208 4.68 2.76 14.80
C GLU A 208 5.37 1.91 13.73
N TYR A 209 5.99 2.57 12.76
CA TYR A 209 6.56 2.00 11.55
C TYR A 209 8.03 1.69 11.77
N ARG A 210 8.33 0.41 11.98
CA ARG A 210 9.69 -0.04 12.33
C ARG A 210 10.66 0.16 11.16
N GLN A 211 11.84 0.65 11.47
CA GLN A 211 12.92 0.84 10.51
C GLN A 211 14.07 -0.12 10.82
N HIS A 212 14.31 -1.06 9.92
CA HIS A 212 15.41 -2.03 9.98
C HIS A 212 16.03 -2.25 8.59
N ASN A 213 17.17 -2.92 8.52
CA ASN A 213 17.94 -3.07 7.28
C ASN A 213 17.24 -3.88 6.18
N THR A 214 16.25 -4.70 6.54
CA THR A 214 15.50 -5.57 5.62
C THR A 214 14.17 -5.00 5.17
N ASN A 215 13.80 -3.76 5.57
CA ASN A 215 12.59 -3.12 5.05
C ASN A 215 12.63 -3.00 3.52
N VAL A 216 11.59 -3.46 2.85
CA VAL A 216 11.42 -3.29 1.40
C VAL A 216 11.32 -1.81 1.04
N PHE A 217 10.58 -1.04 1.85
CA PHE A 217 10.45 0.41 1.75
C PHE A 217 10.62 1.06 3.13
N GLY A 218 11.85 1.41 3.49
CA GLY A 218 12.13 2.13 4.74
C GLY A 218 11.81 3.63 4.66
N ALA A 219 12.02 4.36 5.76
CA ALA A 219 11.81 5.81 5.86
C ALA A 219 12.63 6.64 4.84
N ASN A 220 13.49 5.99 4.07
CA ASN A 220 14.25 6.56 2.94
C ASN A 220 14.95 7.88 3.28
N VAL A 221 15.71 7.90 4.36
CA VAL A 221 16.50 9.04 4.80
C VAL A 221 17.98 8.84 4.39
N GLY A 222 18.62 9.88 3.83
CA GLY A 222 20.03 9.90 3.53
C GLY A 222 20.40 9.73 2.04
N ILE A 223 21.72 9.83 1.75
CA ILE A 223 22.29 9.88 0.40
C ILE A 223 22.05 8.57 -0.38
N LYS A 224 22.14 7.40 0.27
CA LYS A 224 21.90 6.09 -0.38
C LYS A 224 20.47 5.97 -0.89
N ALA A 225 19.50 6.46 -0.13
CA ALA A 225 18.09 6.50 -0.53
C ALA A 225 17.84 7.45 -1.70
N PHE A 226 18.54 8.60 -1.71
CA PHE A 226 18.48 9.54 -2.83
C PHE A 226 19.03 8.91 -4.12
N ILE A 227 20.18 8.25 -4.08
CA ILE A 227 20.78 7.56 -5.24
C ILE A 227 19.83 6.45 -5.75
N SER A 228 19.26 5.64 -4.86
CA SER A 228 18.32 4.58 -5.24
C SER A 228 17.06 5.13 -5.92
N ARG A 229 16.51 6.25 -5.41
CA ARG A 229 15.38 6.94 -6.04
C ARG A 229 15.75 7.48 -7.42
N THR A 230 16.89 8.11 -7.55
CA THR A 230 17.38 8.66 -8.82
C THR A 230 17.53 7.54 -9.86
N LYS A 231 18.12 6.40 -9.49
CA LYS A 231 18.20 5.22 -10.39
C LYS A 231 16.82 4.74 -10.85
N ARG A 232 15.84 4.64 -9.95
CA ARG A 232 14.45 4.26 -10.29
C ARG A 232 13.77 5.29 -11.19
N VAL A 233 14.01 6.58 -10.99
CA VAL A 233 13.51 7.63 -11.89
C VAL A 233 14.14 7.48 -13.27
N LEU A 234 15.46 7.33 -13.36
CA LEU A 234 16.20 7.19 -14.62
C LEU A 234 15.79 5.92 -15.42
N SER A 235 15.45 4.83 -14.72
CA SER A 235 14.94 3.62 -15.37
C SER A 235 13.54 3.78 -15.94
N GLY A 236 12.80 4.83 -15.57
CA GLY A 236 11.39 5.03 -15.95
C GLY A 236 10.39 4.11 -15.26
N GLU A 237 10.83 3.33 -14.26
CA GLU A 237 10.01 2.31 -13.59
C GLU A 237 8.71 2.86 -13.01
N GLY A 238 8.76 4.02 -12.33
CA GLY A 238 7.57 4.63 -11.75
C GLY A 238 6.55 5.09 -12.79
N ILE A 239 7.02 5.60 -13.93
CA ILE A 239 6.13 6.00 -15.05
C ILE A 239 5.58 4.76 -15.76
N ASP A 240 6.40 3.73 -15.99
CA ASP A 240 5.97 2.46 -16.55
C ASP A 240 4.84 1.83 -15.72
N PHE A 241 5.04 1.75 -14.40
CA PHE A 241 4.01 1.24 -13.49
C PHE A 241 2.72 2.09 -13.55
N ALA A 242 2.83 3.42 -13.50
CA ALA A 242 1.69 4.32 -13.60
C ALA A 242 0.90 4.12 -14.91
N ILE A 243 1.59 3.96 -16.03
CA ILE A 243 0.99 3.74 -17.34
C ILE A 243 0.24 2.40 -17.39
N ARG A 244 0.86 1.32 -16.91
CA ARG A 244 0.21 0.01 -16.82
C ARG A 244 -1.03 0.09 -15.92
N LEU A 245 -0.91 0.75 -14.78
CA LEU A 245 -2.02 0.98 -13.86
C LEU A 245 -3.18 1.73 -14.53
N MET A 246 -2.90 2.80 -15.27
CA MET A 246 -3.91 3.57 -16.03
C MET A 246 -4.63 2.71 -17.08
N LYS A 247 -3.89 1.84 -17.78
CA LYS A 247 -4.45 0.91 -18.78
C LYS A 247 -5.37 -0.12 -18.12
N GLU A 248 -4.89 -0.78 -17.05
CA GLU A 248 -5.65 -1.80 -16.33
C GLU A 248 -6.91 -1.23 -15.67
N LEU A 249 -6.82 -0.04 -15.09
CA LEU A 249 -7.96 0.66 -14.47
C LEU A 249 -8.87 1.32 -15.50
N LYS A 250 -8.53 1.28 -16.81
CA LYS A 250 -9.30 1.88 -17.91
C LYS A 250 -9.70 3.33 -17.60
N VAL A 251 -8.74 4.14 -17.15
CA VAL A 251 -8.99 5.52 -16.73
C VAL A 251 -9.52 6.36 -17.90
N GLN A 252 -10.69 6.99 -17.74
CA GLN A 252 -11.41 7.68 -18.83
C GLN A 252 -11.14 9.20 -18.91
N ASP A 253 -10.24 9.75 -18.08
CA ASP A 253 -9.91 11.18 -18.17
C ASP A 253 -9.20 11.51 -19.49
N SER A 254 -9.67 12.54 -20.20
CA SER A 254 -9.17 12.92 -21.53
C SER A 254 -7.69 13.28 -21.55
N PHE A 255 -7.18 13.94 -20.49
CA PHE A 255 -5.75 14.23 -20.37
C PHE A 255 -4.95 12.94 -20.21
N ILE A 256 -5.38 12.03 -19.35
CA ILE A 256 -4.71 10.73 -19.18
C ILE A 256 -4.73 9.93 -20.47
N GLN A 257 -5.84 9.90 -21.19
CA GLN A 257 -5.92 9.24 -22.49
C GLN A 257 -4.95 9.87 -23.52
N SER A 258 -4.76 11.20 -23.48
CA SER A 258 -3.84 11.89 -24.38
C SER A 258 -2.36 11.60 -24.14
N LEU A 259 -2.02 10.95 -23.02
CA LEU A 259 -0.64 10.50 -22.73
C LEU A 259 -0.25 9.24 -23.52
N PHE A 260 -1.20 8.60 -24.19
CA PHE A 260 -0.96 7.40 -25.00
C PHE A 260 -0.96 7.71 -26.50
N PRO A 261 -0.04 7.13 -27.29
CA PRO A 261 1.14 6.36 -26.82
C PRO A 261 2.14 7.24 -26.08
N VAL A 262 2.97 6.63 -25.23
CA VAL A 262 3.97 7.37 -24.47
C VAL A 262 5.01 7.97 -25.41
N SER A 263 5.22 9.28 -25.30
CA SER A 263 6.16 10.02 -26.13
C SER A 263 6.92 11.07 -25.32
N ARG A 264 8.01 11.58 -25.88
CA ARG A 264 8.77 12.70 -25.27
C ARG A 264 7.87 13.90 -24.99
N LEU A 265 7.00 14.25 -25.96
CA LEU A 265 6.06 15.36 -25.82
C LEU A 265 5.04 15.11 -24.70
N ASN A 266 4.52 13.88 -24.59
CA ASN A 266 3.57 13.53 -23.54
C ASN A 266 4.20 13.53 -22.15
N LEU A 267 5.49 13.16 -22.00
CA LEU A 267 6.23 13.33 -20.76
C LEU A 267 6.41 14.81 -20.38
N LEU A 268 6.67 15.69 -21.35
CA LEU A 268 6.71 17.14 -21.10
C LEU A 268 5.34 17.68 -20.68
N ARG A 269 4.25 17.27 -21.35
CA ARG A 269 2.88 17.62 -20.95
C ARG A 269 2.58 17.17 -19.52
N LEU A 270 3.04 15.97 -19.15
CA LEU A 270 2.89 15.44 -17.79
C LEU A 270 3.69 16.25 -16.76
N ALA A 271 4.90 16.72 -17.11
CA ALA A 271 5.70 17.59 -16.25
C ALA A 271 4.92 18.84 -15.84
N PHE A 272 4.27 19.52 -16.79
CA PHE A 272 3.47 20.73 -16.51
C PHE A 272 2.19 20.45 -15.70
N ARG A 273 1.83 19.18 -15.49
CA ARG A 273 0.71 18.75 -14.63
C ARG A 273 1.18 18.21 -13.26
N ALA A 274 2.47 18.37 -12.91
CA ALA A 274 3.06 17.85 -11.68
C ALA A 274 2.26 18.18 -10.41
N LYS A 275 1.67 19.39 -10.32
CA LYS A 275 0.78 19.81 -9.20
C LYS A 275 -0.47 18.93 -9.08
N GLN A 276 -0.98 18.39 -10.18
CA GLN A 276 -2.15 17.51 -10.18
C GLN A 276 -1.77 16.04 -9.93
N CYS A 277 -0.50 15.69 -10.09
CA CYS A 277 0.02 14.32 -10.04
C CYS A 277 0.65 13.95 -8.69
N ARG A 278 1.05 14.93 -7.87
CA ARG A 278 1.71 14.69 -6.59
C ARG A 278 1.13 15.61 -5.53
N ARG A 279 0.96 15.09 -4.31
CA ARG A 279 0.36 15.84 -3.20
C ARG A 279 1.34 16.84 -2.57
N ARG A 280 2.57 16.40 -2.28
CA ARG A 280 3.58 17.22 -1.58
C ARG A 280 4.32 18.13 -2.56
N VAL A 281 4.43 19.42 -2.24
CA VAL A 281 5.09 20.43 -3.11
C VAL A 281 6.49 20.00 -3.53
N ARG A 282 7.32 19.50 -2.59
CA ARG A 282 8.65 18.98 -2.91
C ARG A 282 8.59 17.87 -3.97
N ASP A 283 7.62 16.96 -3.84
CA ASP A 283 7.48 15.82 -4.74
C ASP A 283 6.89 16.25 -6.10
N GLN A 284 6.12 17.35 -6.16
CA GLN A 284 5.69 18.00 -7.41
C GLN A 284 6.91 18.52 -8.19
N ILE A 285 7.84 19.19 -7.51
CA ILE A 285 9.08 19.71 -8.12
C ILE A 285 9.94 18.55 -8.65
N TYR A 286 10.14 17.51 -7.84
CA TYR A 286 10.88 16.32 -8.28
C TYR A 286 10.22 15.62 -9.45
N PHE A 287 8.91 15.49 -9.45
CA PHE A 287 8.15 14.88 -10.53
C PHE A 287 8.27 15.68 -11.83
N PHE A 288 8.19 17.01 -11.76
CA PHE A 288 8.39 17.89 -12.89
C PHE A 288 9.75 17.65 -13.56
N PHE A 289 10.85 17.73 -12.80
CA PHE A 289 12.18 17.50 -13.34
C PHE A 289 12.42 16.06 -13.79
N ALA A 290 11.84 15.09 -13.10
CA ALA A 290 11.90 13.68 -13.50
C ALA A 290 11.25 13.46 -14.87
N CYS A 291 10.08 14.03 -15.12
CA CYS A 291 9.40 13.92 -16.42
C CYS A 291 10.21 14.60 -17.55
N ILE A 292 10.80 15.76 -17.31
CA ILE A 292 11.70 16.43 -18.27
C ILE A 292 12.91 15.55 -18.60
N LEU A 293 13.58 15.03 -17.56
CA LEU A 293 14.73 14.17 -17.74
C LEU A 293 14.39 12.89 -18.50
N LEU A 294 13.26 12.27 -18.17
CA LEU A 294 12.76 11.11 -18.89
C LEU A 294 12.38 11.43 -20.34
N ALA A 295 11.89 12.64 -20.64
CA ALA A 295 11.65 13.07 -22.02
C ALA A 295 12.94 13.21 -22.80
N ILE A 296 14.05 13.65 -22.18
CA ILE A 296 15.37 13.75 -22.81
C ILE A 296 15.97 12.36 -23.05
N ILE A 297 16.06 11.54 -22.02
CA ILE A 297 16.71 10.21 -22.05
C ILE A 297 15.85 9.21 -22.84
N PHE A 298 14.53 9.25 -22.62
CA PHE A 298 13.51 8.36 -23.17
C PHE A 298 13.93 6.88 -23.15
N PRO A 299 13.96 6.26 -21.95
CA PRO A 299 14.47 4.91 -21.75
C PRO A 299 13.71 3.87 -22.60
N LYS A 300 14.41 2.78 -22.99
CA LYS A 300 13.82 1.68 -23.78
C LYS A 300 12.50 1.15 -23.20
N LYS A 301 12.40 1.08 -21.88
CA LYS A 301 11.22 0.60 -21.14
C LYS A 301 9.96 1.42 -21.47
N LEU A 302 10.08 2.73 -21.68
CA LEU A 302 8.97 3.60 -22.02
C LEU A 302 8.64 3.61 -23.54
N ARG A 303 9.55 3.09 -24.39
CA ARG A 303 9.32 3.00 -25.83
C ARG A 303 8.41 1.84 -26.23
N ALA A 304 8.27 0.85 -25.35
CA ALA A 304 7.51 -0.38 -25.58
C ALA A 304 6.05 -0.29 -25.07
N ILE A 305 5.63 0.88 -24.57
CA ILE A 305 4.32 1.13 -23.98
C ILE A 305 3.53 2.10 -24.86
#